data_3b4d30d89463a8a2c0e90824ab5eb852
#
_entry.id   3b4d30d89463a8a2c0e90824ab5eb852
#
_cell.length_a   1.000
_cell.length_b   1.000
_cell.length_c   1.000
_cell.angle_alpha   90.00
_cell.angle_beta   90.00
_cell.angle_gamma   90.00
#
_symmetry.space_group_name_H-M   'P 1'
#
loop_
_entity.id
_entity.type
_entity.pdbx_description
1 polymer ?
#
loop_
_entity_poly.entity_id
_entity_poly.type
_entity_poly.pdbx_seq_one_letter_code
_entity_poly.pdbx_strand_id
1 'polypeptide(L)'
;LAALMNNKGRIIAMDTEEWKLNELKLRARRCGVSNLELKTIDSSKVIKRQANTADRLLLDVPCSGLGVLRRNPDAKWKLTSEYLEKLHQIQAQIITDYSVMLKKDGLMVYSTCSILPSENQ
;
A
#
# COMPACT_ATOMS: atom_id res chain seq x y z
N LEU A 1 -0.61 13.12 -1.23
CA LEU A 1 0.86 13.20 -1.14
C LEU A 1 1.40 14.24 -2.13
N ALA A 2 1.18 14.13 -3.44
CA ALA A 2 1.73 15.06 -4.45
C ALA A 2 1.43 16.53 -4.14
N ALA A 3 0.21 16.87 -3.72
CA ALA A 3 -0.17 18.23 -3.33
C ALA A 3 0.66 18.72 -2.12
N LEU A 4 0.84 17.90 -1.10
CA LEU A 4 1.69 18.24 0.06
C LEU A 4 3.16 18.41 -0.31
N MET A 5 3.61 17.72 -1.35
CA MET A 5 4.96 17.83 -1.90
C MET A 5 5.10 18.99 -2.90
N ASN A 6 4.03 19.72 -3.21
CA ASN A 6 4.00 20.72 -4.27
C ASN A 6 4.56 20.20 -5.60
N ASN A 7 4.26 18.95 -5.95
CA ASN A 7 4.81 18.21 -7.09
C ASN A 7 6.36 18.12 -7.11
N LYS A 8 7.04 18.35 -5.98
CA LYS A 8 8.48 18.19 -5.88
C LYS A 8 8.85 16.76 -5.50
N GLY A 9 10.06 16.34 -5.87
CA GLY A 9 10.52 14.98 -5.62
C GLY A 9 9.83 13.96 -6.54
N ARG A 10 9.77 12.70 -6.12
CA ARG A 10 9.25 11.57 -6.91
C ARG A 10 8.34 10.71 -6.05
N ILE A 11 7.20 10.35 -6.57
CA ILE A 11 6.26 9.39 -5.98
C ILE A 11 6.23 8.16 -6.89
N ILE A 12 6.54 6.99 -6.34
CA ILE A 12 6.38 5.71 -7.03
C ILE A 12 5.16 5.03 -6.41
N ALA A 13 4.10 4.90 -7.18
CA ALA A 13 2.92 4.12 -6.78
C ALA A 13 3.01 2.72 -7.39
N MET A 14 2.84 1.73 -6.52
CA MET A 14 3.00 0.32 -6.88
C MET A 14 1.75 -0.46 -6.46
N ASP A 15 1.28 -1.35 -7.32
CA ASP A 15 0.19 -2.28 -7.03
C ASP A 15 0.38 -3.54 -7.88
N THR A 16 -0.16 -4.67 -7.44
CA THR A 16 -0.21 -5.91 -8.23
C THR A 16 -1.25 -5.85 -9.34
N GLU A 17 -2.25 -4.99 -9.19
CA GLU A 17 -3.39 -4.81 -10.08
C GLU A 17 -3.18 -3.61 -11.01
N GLU A 18 -2.80 -3.84 -12.24
CA GLU A 18 -2.52 -2.78 -13.23
C GLU A 18 -3.71 -1.83 -13.43
N TRP A 19 -4.95 -2.34 -13.39
CA TRP A 19 -6.13 -1.50 -13.56
C TRP A 19 -6.27 -0.41 -12.49
N LYS A 20 -5.85 -0.68 -11.24
CA LYS A 20 -5.82 0.32 -10.16
C LYS A 20 -4.83 1.43 -10.45
N LEU A 21 -3.67 1.06 -10.99
CA LEU A 21 -2.66 2.04 -11.41
C LEU A 21 -3.16 2.91 -12.56
N ASN A 22 -3.91 2.33 -13.50
CA ASN A 22 -4.52 3.08 -14.60
C ASN A 22 -5.58 4.07 -14.09
N GLU A 23 -6.43 3.69 -13.12
CA GLU A 23 -7.34 4.62 -12.46
C GLU A 23 -6.59 5.73 -11.71
N LEU A 24 -5.53 5.38 -10.99
CA LEU A 24 -4.68 6.35 -10.30
C LEU A 24 -4.08 7.35 -11.29
N LYS A 25 -3.62 6.90 -12.45
CA LYS A 25 -3.09 7.76 -13.53
C LYS A 25 -4.11 8.81 -13.97
N LEU A 26 -5.36 8.38 -14.20
CA LEU A 26 -6.44 9.29 -14.60
C LEU A 26 -6.75 10.33 -13.51
N ARG A 27 -6.79 9.90 -12.25
CA ARG A 27 -7.00 10.79 -11.10
C ARG A 27 -5.85 11.78 -10.93
N ALA A 28 -4.60 11.29 -11.01
CA ALA A 28 -3.40 12.12 -10.93
C ALA A 28 -3.39 13.22 -11.99
N ARG A 29 -3.71 12.86 -13.25
CA ARG A 29 -3.81 13.83 -14.35
C ARG A 29 -4.84 14.91 -14.07
N ARG A 30 -6.04 14.54 -13.60
CA ARG A 30 -7.10 15.51 -13.25
C ARG A 30 -6.69 16.45 -12.12
N CYS A 31 -5.85 15.97 -11.19
CA CYS A 31 -5.37 16.75 -10.05
C CYS A 31 -4.05 17.50 -10.33
N GLY A 32 -3.55 17.53 -11.56
CA GLY A 32 -2.32 18.23 -11.92
C GLY A 32 -1.06 17.61 -11.28
N VAL A 33 -1.08 16.31 -10.97
CA VAL A 33 0.07 15.62 -10.40
C VAL A 33 1.08 15.33 -11.51
N SER A 34 2.32 15.81 -11.35
CA SER A 34 3.39 15.67 -12.35
C SER A 34 4.57 14.80 -11.89
N ASN A 35 4.66 14.46 -10.60
CA ASN A 35 5.79 13.74 -10.01
C ASN A 35 5.48 12.27 -9.69
N LEU A 36 4.50 11.66 -10.37
CA LEU A 36 4.04 10.28 -10.15
C LEU A 36 4.61 9.33 -11.21
N GLU A 37 5.20 8.24 -10.75
CA GLU A 37 5.57 7.07 -11.54
C GLU A 37 4.75 5.86 -11.09
N LEU A 38 4.30 5.05 -12.02
CA LEU A 38 3.50 3.85 -11.75
C LEU A 38 4.32 2.60 -12.07
N LYS A 39 4.26 1.61 -11.17
CA LYS A 39 4.93 0.32 -11.37
C LYS A 39 4.01 -0.83 -10.95
N THR A 40 3.73 -1.72 -11.88
CA THR A 40 3.05 -2.98 -11.55
C THR A 40 4.02 -3.93 -10.87
N ILE A 41 3.57 -4.55 -9.77
CA ILE A 41 4.33 -5.57 -9.05
C ILE A 41 3.97 -6.93 -9.67
N ASP A 42 4.67 -7.31 -10.72
CA ASP A 42 4.53 -8.60 -11.40
C ASP A 42 5.41 -9.70 -10.77
N SER A 43 6.41 -9.31 -10.02
CA SER A 43 7.36 -10.22 -9.38
C SER A 43 8.13 -9.56 -8.25
N SER A 44 8.72 -10.34 -7.37
CA SER A 44 9.61 -9.85 -6.30
C SER A 44 10.82 -9.06 -6.82
N LYS A 45 11.18 -9.25 -8.11
CA LYS A 45 12.29 -8.50 -8.75
C LYS A 45 11.98 -7.01 -8.82
N VAL A 46 10.71 -6.63 -9.00
CA VAL A 46 10.30 -5.21 -9.06
C VAL A 46 10.59 -4.53 -7.71
N ILE A 47 10.28 -5.20 -6.60
CA ILE A 47 10.56 -4.70 -5.25
C ILE A 47 12.07 -4.59 -5.01
N LYS A 48 12.83 -5.66 -5.32
CA LYS A 48 14.29 -5.69 -5.15
C LYS A 48 15.01 -4.59 -5.93
N ARG A 49 14.52 -4.23 -7.13
CA ARG A 49 15.06 -3.12 -7.93
C ARG A 49 14.86 -1.75 -7.28
N GLN A 50 13.96 -1.62 -6.31
CA GLN A 50 13.73 -0.40 -5.55
C GLN A 50 14.45 -0.42 -4.18
N ALA A 51 15.32 -1.41 -3.91
CA ALA A 51 16.04 -1.50 -2.65
C ALA A 51 16.81 -0.19 -2.35
N ASN A 52 16.71 0.30 -1.11
CA ASN A 52 17.38 1.52 -0.64
C ASN A 52 17.08 2.78 -1.46
N THR A 53 15.89 2.91 -2.04
CA THR A 53 15.56 4.09 -2.86
C THR A 53 14.52 5.01 -2.21
N ALA A 54 13.72 4.51 -1.28
CA ALA A 54 12.63 5.26 -0.67
C ALA A 54 13.05 5.99 0.60
N ASP A 55 12.86 7.29 0.66
CA ASP A 55 12.99 8.08 1.89
C ASP A 55 11.76 7.91 2.81
N ARG A 56 10.62 7.66 2.19
CA ARG A 56 9.32 7.39 2.84
C ARG A 56 8.62 6.26 2.12
N LEU A 57 8.18 5.27 2.88
CA LEU A 57 7.45 4.10 2.36
C LEU A 57 6.08 4.05 3.02
N LEU A 58 5.03 4.07 2.22
CA LEU A 58 3.65 3.83 2.67
C LEU A 58 3.22 2.44 2.22
N LEU A 59 2.88 1.59 3.16
CA LEU A 59 2.29 0.28 2.93
C LEU A 59 0.80 0.33 3.28
N ASP A 60 -0.05 0.34 2.26
CA ASP A 60 -1.50 0.17 2.39
C ASP A 60 -1.83 -1.29 2.10
N VAL A 61 -1.94 -2.09 3.15
CA VAL A 61 -1.96 -3.54 3.05
C VAL A 61 -3.39 -4.10 3.01
N PRO A 62 -3.60 -5.29 2.41
CA PRO A 62 -4.86 -5.98 2.51
C PRO A 62 -5.18 -6.27 4.00
N CYS A 63 -6.43 -6.02 4.40
CA CYS A 63 -6.86 -6.17 5.79
C CYS A 63 -8.32 -6.63 5.85
N SER A 64 -8.83 -6.88 7.05
CA SER A 64 -10.22 -7.31 7.26
C SER A 64 -11.27 -6.30 6.79
N GLY A 65 -10.90 -5.02 6.68
CA GLY A 65 -11.82 -3.96 6.27
C GLY A 65 -12.89 -3.59 7.29
N LEU A 66 -12.75 -4.00 8.55
CA LEU A 66 -13.77 -3.76 9.57
C LEU A 66 -13.95 -2.27 9.95
N GLY A 67 -13.02 -1.42 9.57
CA GLY A 67 -13.16 0.04 9.72
C GLY A 67 -14.04 0.69 8.64
N VAL A 68 -14.39 -0.04 7.57
CA VAL A 68 -15.18 0.50 6.44
C VAL A 68 -16.52 -0.23 6.23
N LEU A 69 -17.08 -0.82 7.27
CA LEU A 69 -18.34 -1.59 7.22
C LEU A 69 -19.50 -0.81 6.62
N ARG A 70 -19.53 0.51 6.78
CA ARG A 70 -20.56 1.35 6.15
C ARG A 70 -20.54 1.27 4.62
N ARG A 71 -19.36 1.06 4.02
CA ARG A 71 -19.17 0.95 2.56
C ARG A 71 -19.23 -0.50 2.09
N ASN A 72 -18.83 -1.43 2.97
CA ASN A 72 -18.77 -2.85 2.68
C ASN A 72 -19.37 -3.66 3.85
N PRO A 73 -20.70 -3.66 4.00
CA PRO A 73 -21.37 -4.30 5.14
C PRO A 73 -21.19 -5.82 5.17
N ASP A 74 -20.92 -6.44 4.01
CA ASP A 74 -20.73 -7.89 3.91
C ASP A 74 -19.40 -8.37 4.53
N ALA A 75 -18.44 -7.48 4.75
CA ALA A 75 -17.12 -7.85 5.27
C ALA A 75 -17.23 -8.62 6.59
N LYS A 76 -18.12 -8.20 7.50
CA LYS A 76 -18.33 -8.85 8.80
C LYS A 76 -18.81 -10.30 8.70
N TRP A 77 -19.54 -10.66 7.64
CA TRP A 77 -20.06 -12.01 7.45
C TRP A 77 -19.07 -12.95 6.77
N LYS A 78 -18.08 -12.38 6.10
CA LYS A 78 -17.03 -13.14 5.39
C LYS A 78 -15.80 -13.39 6.28
N LEU A 79 -15.76 -12.76 7.46
CA LEU A 79 -14.64 -12.84 8.36
C LEU A 79 -14.68 -14.15 9.15
N THR A 80 -13.67 -14.99 8.96
CA THR A 80 -13.43 -16.19 9.77
C THR A 80 -12.05 -16.09 10.43
N SER A 81 -11.82 -16.90 11.47
CA SER A 81 -10.50 -16.95 12.14
C SER A 81 -9.39 -17.33 11.17
N GLU A 82 -9.64 -18.31 10.31
CA GLU A 82 -8.66 -18.77 9.31
C GLU A 82 -8.36 -17.68 8.27
N TYR A 83 -9.36 -16.88 7.91
CA TYR A 83 -9.15 -15.75 6.99
C TYR A 83 -8.30 -14.66 7.64
N LEU A 84 -8.54 -14.34 8.91
CA LEU A 84 -7.72 -13.39 9.66
C LEU A 84 -6.28 -13.86 9.80
N GLU A 85 -6.05 -15.12 10.13
CA GLU A 85 -4.71 -15.68 10.20
C GLU A 85 -3.95 -15.55 8.87
N LYS A 86 -4.61 -15.86 7.75
CA LYS A 86 -4.04 -15.65 6.41
C LYS A 86 -3.70 -14.19 6.14
N LEU A 87 -4.57 -13.25 6.53
CA LEU A 87 -4.30 -11.82 6.39
C LEU A 87 -3.08 -11.41 7.19
N HIS A 88 -2.94 -11.84 8.44
CA HIS A 88 -1.78 -11.54 9.28
C HIS A 88 -0.48 -12.06 8.65
N GLN A 89 -0.50 -13.27 8.08
CA GLN A 89 0.67 -13.81 7.37
C GLN A 89 1.04 -12.97 6.15
N ILE A 90 0.03 -12.58 5.35
CA ILE A 90 0.24 -11.72 4.17
C ILE A 90 0.79 -10.35 4.60
N GLN A 91 0.23 -9.74 5.65
CA GLN A 91 0.67 -8.45 6.17
C GLN A 91 2.13 -8.49 6.65
N ALA A 92 2.49 -9.52 7.43
CA ALA A 92 3.86 -9.74 7.88
C ALA A 92 4.83 -9.95 6.71
N GLN A 93 4.42 -10.70 5.71
CA GLN A 93 5.21 -10.92 4.50
C GLN A 93 5.44 -9.63 3.72
N ILE A 94 4.38 -8.81 3.54
CA ILE A 94 4.48 -7.51 2.86
C ILE A 94 5.45 -6.59 3.60
N ILE A 95 5.36 -6.48 4.93
CA ILE A 95 6.28 -5.67 5.72
C ILE A 95 7.73 -6.15 5.49
N THR A 96 7.97 -7.46 5.57
CA THR A 96 9.30 -8.04 5.40
C THR A 96 9.85 -7.78 4.00
N ASP A 97 9.06 -8.08 2.97
CA ASP A 97 9.52 -8.02 1.59
C ASP A 97 9.72 -6.58 1.10
N TYR A 98 8.85 -5.65 1.55
CA TYR A 98 8.84 -4.29 1.00
C TYR A 98 9.70 -3.32 1.79
N SER A 99 10.02 -3.63 3.06
CA SER A 99 10.91 -2.80 3.88
C SER A 99 12.30 -2.62 3.25
N VAL A 100 12.74 -3.55 2.42
CA VAL A 100 14.03 -3.45 1.69
C VAL A 100 14.11 -2.22 0.78
N MET A 101 12.97 -1.66 0.38
CA MET A 101 12.94 -0.44 -0.44
C MET A 101 13.34 0.81 0.33
N LEU A 102 13.24 0.76 1.66
CA LEU A 102 13.49 1.89 2.52
C LEU A 102 15.00 2.15 2.64
N LYS A 103 15.40 3.41 2.52
CA LYS A 103 16.78 3.85 2.82
C LYS A 103 17.06 3.71 4.32
N LYS A 104 18.34 3.66 4.69
CA LYS A 104 18.77 3.87 6.06
C LYS A 104 18.21 5.21 6.57
N ASP A 105 17.63 5.21 7.77
CA ASP A 105 16.97 6.36 8.39
C ASP A 105 15.69 6.85 7.67
N GLY A 106 15.18 6.08 6.69
CA GLY A 106 13.89 6.30 6.08
C GLY A 106 12.74 5.96 7.04
N LEU A 107 11.54 6.50 6.76
CA LEU A 107 10.34 6.23 7.56
C LEU A 107 9.35 5.37 6.79
N MET A 108 8.85 4.33 7.45
CA MET A 108 7.77 3.50 6.96
C MET A 108 6.47 3.85 7.69
N VAL A 109 5.39 3.97 6.93
CA VAL A 109 4.02 4.07 7.45
C VAL A 109 3.28 2.81 7.01
N TYR A 110 2.77 2.07 7.97
CA TYR A 110 1.89 0.94 7.76
C TYR A 110 0.45 1.37 7.95
N SER A 111 -0.43 1.02 7.03
CA SER A 111 -1.82 1.47 7.01
C SER A 111 -2.77 0.32 6.74
N THR A 112 -3.85 0.26 7.50
CA THR A 112 -4.99 -0.64 7.27
C THR A 112 -6.29 0.15 7.34
N CYS A 113 -7.36 -0.40 6.79
CA CYS A 113 -8.72 0.06 7.04
C CYS A 113 -9.45 -0.85 8.05
N SER A 114 -8.71 -1.44 8.98
CA SER A 114 -9.23 -2.30 10.06
C SER A 114 -9.25 -1.57 11.40
N ILE A 115 -10.19 -1.96 12.25
CA ILE A 115 -10.25 -1.56 13.66
C ILE A 115 -9.68 -2.63 14.61
N LEU A 116 -9.24 -3.77 14.08
CA LEU A 116 -8.69 -4.84 14.88
C LEU A 116 -7.27 -4.47 15.37
N PRO A 117 -6.99 -4.54 16.68
CA PRO A 117 -5.63 -4.33 17.20
C PRO A 117 -4.62 -5.27 16.58
N SER A 118 -4.98 -6.53 16.34
CA SER A 118 -4.12 -7.55 15.73
C SER A 118 -3.65 -7.24 14.31
N GLU A 119 -4.27 -6.27 13.63
CA GLU A 119 -3.86 -5.80 12.31
C GLU A 119 -3.13 -4.45 12.36
N ASN A 120 -2.99 -3.83 13.54
CA ASN A 120 -2.48 -2.46 13.71
C ASN A 120 -1.40 -2.31 14.79
N GLN A 121 -1.09 -3.38 15.55
CA GLN A 121 -0.13 -3.33 16.67
C GLN A 121 0.91 -4.44 16.55
#